data_fe17e85618c91da4011507bd9da2661d
#
_entry.id   fe17e85618c91da4011507bd9da2661d
#
_cell.length_a   1.000
_cell.length_b   1.000
_cell.length_c   1.000
_cell.angle_alpha   90.00
_cell.angle_beta   90.00
_cell.angle_gamma   90.00
#
_symmetry.space_group_name_H-M   'P 1'
#
loop_
_entity.id
_entity.type
_entity.pdbx_description
1 polymer ?
#
loop_
_entity_poly.entity_id
_entity_poly.type
_entity_poly.pdbx_seq_one_letter_code
_entity_poly.pdbx_strand_id
1 'polypeptide(L)'
;MGESETARIIFRILVRVTQEHYDVVVLGAGPGGYVSAIRAAQLGKKVAVIEKQYWGGVCLNVGCIPSKALLKNAEVAHTFNHEAKAFGISGDVSFDFGVAHKRSRKVSEGIVKGVHYLMKKNKITEINGLGSFKDAKTIEITEGDDKGKTVTFENCIIATGSVVRSLPGVEIGGNIVSYEEQILKDEAPKSMVIVGAGAIGMEFAYVLANYGVDVTIVEFMDRVLPNEDKDVSKEIAKQYKKLGVKLLTLSLIHI
;
A
#
# COMPACT_ATOMS: atom_id res chain seq x y z
N MET A 1 5.01 33.69 45.54
CA MET A 1 4.75 32.37 46.12
C MET A 1 5.56 31.38 45.28
N GLY A 2 6.70 30.88 45.82
CA GLY A 2 7.62 30.05 45.10
C GLY A 2 7.11 28.61 44.98
N GLU A 3 7.04 28.11 43.77
CA GLU A 3 6.86 26.67 43.56
C GLU A 3 8.02 25.92 44.25
N SER A 4 7.68 24.98 45.14
CA SER A 4 8.67 24.27 45.92
C SER A 4 9.62 23.49 45.00
N GLU A 5 10.89 23.53 45.35
CA GLU A 5 11.95 22.77 44.67
C GLU A 5 11.59 21.27 44.53
N THR A 6 10.83 20.75 45.50
CA THR A 6 10.25 19.41 45.51
C THR A 6 9.23 19.20 44.36
N ALA A 7 8.39 20.18 44.03
CA ALA A 7 7.46 20.11 42.90
C ALA A 7 8.19 20.11 41.56
N ARG A 8 9.30 20.85 41.44
CA ARG A 8 10.16 20.84 40.25
C ARG A 8 10.93 19.52 40.09
N ILE A 9 11.35 18.91 41.20
CA ILE A 9 12.02 17.61 41.21
C ILE A 9 11.02 16.49 40.87
N ILE A 10 9.81 16.53 41.45
CA ILE A 10 8.72 15.58 41.13
C ILE A 10 8.27 15.74 39.70
N PHE A 11 8.12 16.97 39.19
CA PHE A 11 7.81 17.24 37.78
C PHE A 11 8.95 16.77 36.85
N ARG A 12 10.22 16.95 37.20
CA ARG A 12 11.37 16.38 36.48
C ARG A 12 11.45 14.86 36.57
N ILE A 13 10.96 14.25 37.62
CA ILE A 13 10.91 12.79 37.80
C ILE A 13 9.71 12.20 37.04
N LEU A 14 8.56 12.90 37.04
CA LEU A 14 7.34 12.50 36.30
C LEU A 14 7.43 12.82 34.79
N VAL A 15 8.22 13.82 34.40
CA VAL A 15 8.59 14.14 33.01
C VAL A 15 9.99 13.58 32.69
N ARG A 16 10.43 12.51 33.32
CA ARG A 16 11.30 11.59 32.62
C ARG A 16 10.44 10.92 31.54
N VAL A 17 10.25 11.61 30.44
CA VAL A 17 10.11 11.00 29.12
C VAL A 17 11.22 9.94 29.12
N THR A 18 10.87 8.69 29.30
CA THR A 18 11.83 7.59 29.24
C THR A 18 12.32 7.56 27.82
N GLN A 19 13.40 8.30 27.58
CA GLN A 19 14.06 8.31 26.28
C GLN A 19 14.58 6.90 26.05
N GLU A 20 13.82 6.13 25.26
CA GLU A 20 14.20 4.77 24.95
C GLU A 20 15.34 4.78 23.94
N HIS A 21 16.36 3.97 24.22
CA HIS A 21 17.51 3.80 23.33
C HIS A 21 17.48 2.45 22.63
N TYR A 22 17.79 2.45 21.32
CA TYR A 22 17.81 1.27 20.46
C TYR A 22 19.12 1.16 19.67
N ASP A 23 19.56 -0.06 19.39
CA ASP A 23 20.68 -0.27 18.47
C ASP A 23 20.29 0.13 17.04
N VAL A 24 19.02 -0.19 16.67
CA VAL A 24 18.48 0.12 15.34
C VAL A 24 17.06 0.63 15.48
N VAL A 25 16.79 1.79 14.92
CA VAL A 25 15.43 2.28 14.67
C VAL A 25 15.13 2.18 13.18
N VAL A 26 13.97 1.65 12.84
CA VAL A 26 13.48 1.57 11.46
C VAL A 26 12.31 2.53 11.30
N LEU A 27 12.43 3.45 10.37
CA LEU A 27 11.39 4.43 10.05
C LEU A 27 10.59 3.94 8.85
N GLY A 28 9.34 3.50 9.12
CA GLY A 28 8.44 2.85 8.17
C GLY A 28 8.37 1.33 8.34
N ALA A 29 7.15 0.78 8.44
CA ALA A 29 6.87 -0.64 8.63
C ALA A 29 6.45 -1.36 7.33
N GLY A 30 6.78 -0.82 6.17
CA GLY A 30 6.61 -1.49 4.88
C GLY A 30 7.56 -2.67 4.68
N PRO A 31 7.55 -3.35 3.51
CA PRO A 31 8.41 -4.51 3.24
C PRO A 31 9.90 -4.27 3.50
N GLY A 32 10.42 -3.11 3.14
CA GLY A 32 11.80 -2.73 3.46
C GLY A 32 12.05 -2.59 4.97
N GLY A 33 11.05 -2.10 5.71
CA GLY A 33 11.15 -1.84 7.14
C GLY A 33 11.00 -3.09 8.00
N TYR A 34 9.85 -3.79 7.95
CA TYR A 34 9.63 -4.94 8.83
C TYR A 34 10.62 -6.08 8.58
N VAL A 35 11.04 -6.30 7.33
CA VAL A 35 12.02 -7.35 7.00
C VAL A 35 13.38 -7.01 7.61
N SER A 36 13.86 -5.77 7.44
CA SER A 36 15.14 -5.33 7.99
C SER A 36 15.14 -5.32 9.54
N ALA A 37 14.01 -4.89 10.14
CA ALA A 37 13.82 -4.91 11.59
C ALA A 37 13.91 -6.34 12.17
N ILE A 38 13.21 -7.29 11.55
CA ILE A 38 13.27 -8.71 11.94
C ILE A 38 14.71 -9.22 11.84
N ARG A 39 15.39 -8.92 10.75
CA ARG A 39 16.76 -9.38 10.57
C ARG A 39 17.72 -8.78 11.59
N ALA A 40 17.60 -7.48 11.88
CA ALA A 40 18.40 -6.82 12.91
C ALA A 40 18.17 -7.44 14.30
N ALA A 41 16.91 -7.71 14.66
CA ALA A 41 16.57 -8.36 15.92
C ALA A 41 17.10 -9.80 16.01
N GLN A 42 17.06 -10.58 14.92
CA GLN A 42 17.65 -11.92 14.85
C GLN A 42 19.19 -11.90 15.02
N LEU A 43 19.83 -10.79 14.70
CA LEU A 43 21.26 -10.55 14.92
C LEU A 43 21.56 -10.02 16.34
N GLY A 44 20.59 -10.09 17.24
CA GLY A 44 20.75 -9.71 18.65
C GLY A 44 20.66 -8.21 18.94
N LYS A 45 20.17 -7.39 17.98
CA LYS A 45 20.01 -5.96 18.17
C LYS A 45 18.69 -5.63 18.88
N LYS A 46 18.70 -4.59 19.73
CA LYS A 46 17.48 -3.98 20.27
C LYS A 46 16.88 -3.07 19.20
N VAL A 47 15.67 -3.40 18.72
CA VAL A 47 15.06 -2.75 17.54
C VAL A 47 13.72 -2.12 17.87
N ALA A 48 13.46 -0.93 17.33
CA ALA A 48 12.14 -0.34 17.22
C ALA A 48 11.77 -0.06 15.76
N VAL A 49 10.48 -0.13 15.45
CA VAL A 49 9.91 0.29 14.16
C VAL A 49 8.89 1.38 14.43
N ILE A 50 8.99 2.47 13.69
CA ILE A 50 8.06 3.61 13.74
C ILE A 50 7.22 3.59 12.47
N GLU A 51 5.89 3.52 12.63
CA GLU A 51 4.96 3.52 11.49
C GLU A 51 3.79 4.48 11.74
N LYS A 52 3.50 5.31 10.75
CA LYS A 52 2.46 6.35 10.87
C LYS A 52 1.05 5.87 10.49
N GLN A 53 0.93 4.86 9.61
CA GLN A 53 -0.35 4.54 8.99
C GLN A 53 -0.59 3.03 8.77
N TYR A 54 0.32 2.36 8.07
CA TYR A 54 0.11 1.00 7.59
C TYR A 54 1.22 0.04 8.03
N TRP A 55 0.99 -0.72 9.08
CA TRP A 55 1.85 -1.88 9.39
C TRP A 55 1.81 -2.88 8.23
N GLY A 56 2.99 -3.22 7.71
CA GLY A 56 3.14 -3.95 6.45
C GLY A 56 3.22 -3.06 5.21
N GLY A 57 3.05 -1.73 5.39
CA GLY A 57 3.15 -0.72 4.35
C GLY A 57 2.03 -0.77 3.31
N VAL A 58 2.19 0.02 2.26
CA VAL A 58 1.30 0.08 1.10
C VAL A 58 1.07 -1.32 0.51
N CYS A 59 2.14 -2.11 0.36
CA CYS A 59 2.07 -3.44 -0.26
C CYS A 59 1.03 -4.36 0.38
N LEU A 60 0.99 -4.45 1.72
CA LEU A 60 0.08 -5.35 2.41
C LEU A 60 -1.34 -4.77 2.55
N ASN A 61 -1.47 -3.45 2.60
CA ASN A 61 -2.73 -2.80 2.95
C ASN A 61 -3.53 -2.32 1.73
N VAL A 62 -2.87 -1.61 0.82
CA VAL A 62 -3.52 -0.93 -0.32
C VAL A 62 -2.80 -1.15 -1.65
N GLY A 63 -1.87 -2.10 -1.70
CA GLY A 63 -1.04 -2.38 -2.88
C GLY A 63 -1.03 -3.84 -3.29
N CYS A 64 0.14 -4.49 -3.22
CA CYS A 64 0.42 -5.81 -3.81
C CYS A 64 -0.58 -6.90 -3.39
N ILE A 65 -0.82 -7.04 -2.10
CA ILE A 65 -1.60 -8.16 -1.57
C ILE A 65 -3.08 -8.06 -1.94
N PRO A 66 -3.78 -6.94 -1.65
CA PRO A 66 -5.18 -6.81 -2.06
C PRO A 66 -5.36 -6.82 -3.58
N SER A 67 -4.43 -6.23 -4.35
CA SER A 67 -4.47 -6.28 -5.82
C SER A 67 -4.40 -7.71 -6.33
N LYS A 68 -3.45 -8.52 -5.84
CA LYS A 68 -3.32 -9.93 -6.26
C LYS A 68 -4.51 -10.78 -5.82
N ALA A 69 -5.12 -10.46 -4.68
CA ALA A 69 -6.35 -11.11 -4.27
C ALA A 69 -7.53 -10.76 -5.20
N LEU A 70 -7.64 -9.50 -5.64
CA LEU A 70 -8.65 -9.06 -6.64
C LEU A 70 -8.36 -9.64 -8.03
N LEU A 71 -7.10 -9.66 -8.46
CA LEU A 71 -6.70 -10.27 -9.74
C LEU A 71 -7.07 -11.75 -9.78
N LYS A 72 -6.87 -12.50 -8.68
CA LYS A 72 -7.29 -13.91 -8.63
C LYS A 72 -8.81 -14.07 -8.75
N ASN A 73 -9.59 -13.17 -8.17
CA ASN A 73 -11.04 -13.18 -8.36
C ASN A 73 -11.42 -12.84 -9.80
N ALA A 74 -10.75 -11.85 -10.41
CA ALA A 74 -10.97 -11.46 -11.81
C ALA A 74 -10.59 -12.58 -12.79
N GLU A 75 -9.52 -13.32 -12.52
CA GLU A 75 -9.13 -14.52 -13.28
C GLU A 75 -10.23 -15.58 -13.28
N VAL A 76 -10.83 -15.83 -12.11
CA VAL A 76 -11.96 -16.75 -12.01
C VAL A 76 -13.16 -16.24 -12.84
N ALA A 77 -13.50 -14.95 -12.70
CA ALA A 77 -14.55 -14.34 -13.49
C ALA A 77 -14.27 -14.42 -15.00
N HIS A 78 -13.02 -14.17 -15.40
CA HIS A 78 -12.57 -14.28 -16.80
C HIS A 78 -12.78 -15.68 -17.36
N THR A 79 -12.35 -16.70 -16.63
CA THR A 79 -12.50 -18.10 -17.03
C THR A 79 -13.98 -18.46 -17.26
N PHE A 80 -14.87 -18.08 -16.34
CA PHE A 80 -16.30 -18.32 -16.51
C PHE A 80 -16.89 -17.55 -17.68
N ASN A 81 -16.52 -16.29 -17.88
CA ASN A 81 -17.07 -15.45 -18.93
C ASN A 81 -16.59 -15.84 -20.34
N HIS A 82 -15.35 -16.31 -20.47
CA HIS A 82 -14.69 -16.48 -21.78
C HIS A 82 -14.26 -17.90 -22.09
N GLU A 83 -14.00 -18.73 -21.08
CA GLU A 83 -13.36 -20.04 -21.25
C GLU A 83 -14.21 -21.21 -20.73
N ALA A 84 -15.39 -20.94 -20.15
CA ALA A 84 -16.23 -21.94 -19.50
C ALA A 84 -16.45 -23.21 -20.32
N LYS A 85 -16.70 -23.06 -21.62
CA LYS A 85 -16.91 -24.22 -22.53
C LYS A 85 -15.69 -25.12 -22.63
N ALA A 86 -14.47 -24.55 -22.63
CA ALA A 86 -13.23 -25.33 -22.71
C ALA A 86 -13.02 -26.18 -21.44
N PHE A 87 -13.55 -25.72 -20.30
CA PHE A 87 -13.51 -26.44 -19.02
C PHE A 87 -14.74 -27.32 -18.74
N GLY A 88 -15.67 -27.41 -19.71
CA GLY A 88 -16.91 -28.19 -19.54
C GLY A 88 -17.88 -27.56 -18.52
N ILE A 89 -17.78 -26.25 -18.28
CA ILE A 89 -18.63 -25.52 -17.34
C ILE A 89 -19.83 -24.97 -18.11
N SER A 90 -21.03 -25.18 -17.57
CA SER A 90 -22.30 -24.68 -18.10
C SER A 90 -23.17 -24.13 -16.99
N GLY A 91 -24.08 -23.21 -17.33
CA GLY A 91 -24.99 -22.55 -16.40
C GLY A 91 -24.78 -21.04 -16.37
N ASP A 92 -25.71 -20.34 -15.73
CA ASP A 92 -25.64 -18.89 -15.52
C ASP A 92 -24.85 -18.58 -14.25
N VAL A 93 -23.84 -17.73 -14.37
CA VAL A 93 -22.97 -17.31 -13.26
C VAL A 93 -23.01 -15.80 -13.15
N SER A 94 -23.14 -15.30 -11.92
CA SER A 94 -23.01 -13.88 -11.60
C SER A 94 -21.80 -13.64 -10.68
N PHE A 95 -21.20 -12.48 -10.82
CA PHE A 95 -20.02 -12.08 -10.04
C PHE A 95 -20.35 -10.86 -9.20
N ASP A 96 -20.07 -10.94 -7.90
CA ASP A 96 -20.25 -9.86 -6.93
C ASP A 96 -18.87 -9.26 -6.60
N PHE A 97 -18.65 -8.01 -7.02
CA PHE A 97 -17.41 -7.30 -6.75
C PHE A 97 -17.22 -7.00 -5.26
N GLY A 98 -18.30 -6.71 -4.52
CA GLY A 98 -18.24 -6.44 -3.08
C GLY A 98 -17.75 -7.66 -2.29
N VAL A 99 -18.17 -8.85 -2.70
CA VAL A 99 -17.66 -10.12 -2.12
C VAL A 99 -16.17 -10.31 -2.44
N ALA A 100 -15.74 -10.03 -3.67
CA ALA A 100 -14.33 -10.10 -4.05
C ALA A 100 -13.49 -9.08 -3.28
N HIS A 101 -13.98 -7.84 -3.15
CA HIS A 101 -13.35 -6.80 -2.35
C HIS A 101 -13.19 -7.23 -0.88
N LYS A 102 -14.27 -7.67 -0.24
CA LYS A 102 -14.26 -8.16 1.15
C LYS A 102 -13.26 -9.29 1.36
N ARG A 103 -13.16 -10.23 0.39
CA ARG A 103 -12.13 -11.27 0.41
C ARG A 103 -10.72 -10.67 0.36
N SER A 104 -10.48 -9.68 -0.50
CA SER A 104 -9.16 -9.03 -0.62
C SER A 104 -8.74 -8.35 0.70
N ARG A 105 -9.68 -7.68 1.37
CA ARG A 105 -9.42 -7.06 2.69
C ARG A 105 -9.08 -8.09 3.76
N LYS A 106 -9.82 -9.20 3.81
CA LYS A 106 -9.56 -10.29 4.75
C LYS A 106 -8.17 -10.91 4.56
N VAL A 107 -7.72 -11.05 3.31
CA VAL A 107 -6.36 -11.53 3.01
C VAL A 107 -5.32 -10.55 3.53
N SER A 108 -5.48 -9.24 3.24
CA SER A 108 -4.59 -8.19 3.73
C SER A 108 -4.50 -8.17 5.26
N GLU A 109 -5.63 -8.15 5.95
CA GLU A 109 -5.70 -8.16 7.41
C GLU A 109 -4.99 -9.37 8.03
N GLY A 110 -5.16 -10.55 7.42
CA GLY A 110 -4.50 -11.77 7.88
C GLY A 110 -2.97 -11.66 7.82
N ILE A 111 -2.44 -11.08 6.75
CA ILE A 111 -0.99 -10.91 6.57
C ILE A 111 -0.45 -9.80 7.49
N VAL A 112 -1.17 -8.69 7.68
CA VAL A 112 -0.80 -7.63 8.61
C VAL A 112 -0.72 -8.15 10.05
N LYS A 113 -1.70 -8.97 10.48
CA LYS A 113 -1.63 -9.68 11.78
C LYS A 113 -0.38 -10.55 11.88
N GLY A 114 0.05 -11.16 10.79
CA GLY A 114 1.31 -11.91 10.71
C GLY A 114 2.54 -11.03 10.95
N VAL A 115 2.56 -9.80 10.44
CA VAL A 115 3.64 -8.83 10.70
C VAL A 115 3.71 -8.50 12.19
N HIS A 116 2.61 -8.13 12.82
CA HIS A 116 2.56 -7.86 14.27
C HIS A 116 3.02 -9.07 15.10
N TYR A 117 2.59 -10.27 14.71
CA TYR A 117 3.09 -11.49 15.34
C TYR A 117 4.61 -11.61 15.25
N LEU A 118 5.20 -11.32 14.08
CA LEU A 118 6.65 -11.36 13.88
C LEU A 118 7.39 -10.27 14.67
N MET A 119 6.83 -9.06 14.77
CA MET A 119 7.37 -8.01 15.64
C MET A 119 7.45 -8.50 17.10
N LYS A 120 6.32 -9.00 17.61
CA LYS A 120 6.25 -9.55 18.98
C LYS A 120 7.20 -10.73 19.20
N LYS A 121 7.23 -11.68 18.26
CA LYS A 121 8.10 -12.88 18.33
C LYS A 121 9.58 -12.51 18.42
N ASN A 122 10.00 -11.47 17.70
CA ASN A 122 11.38 -11.00 17.68
C ASN A 122 11.65 -9.88 18.71
N LYS A 123 10.70 -9.58 19.61
CA LYS A 123 10.82 -8.54 20.66
C LYS A 123 11.14 -7.15 20.09
N ILE A 124 10.60 -6.84 18.92
CA ILE A 124 10.74 -5.54 18.28
C ILE A 124 9.67 -4.61 18.86
N THR A 125 10.06 -3.41 19.25
CA THR A 125 9.13 -2.39 19.76
C THR A 125 8.38 -1.75 18.59
N GLU A 126 7.06 -1.78 18.64
CA GLU A 126 6.17 -1.09 17.72
C GLU A 126 5.88 0.31 18.25
N ILE A 127 6.06 1.34 17.43
CA ILE A 127 5.77 2.75 17.74
C ILE A 127 4.82 3.29 16.67
N ASN A 128 3.64 3.74 17.09
CA ASN A 128 2.58 4.18 16.20
C ASN A 128 2.57 5.70 16.06
N GLY A 129 3.08 6.22 14.96
CA GLY A 129 3.09 7.64 14.69
C GLY A 129 4.08 8.09 13.63
N LEU A 130 4.03 9.38 13.33
CA LEU A 130 4.95 10.02 12.39
C LEU A 130 6.26 10.38 13.10
N GLY A 131 7.34 9.69 12.73
CA GLY A 131 8.68 9.99 13.21
C GLY A 131 9.33 11.11 12.43
N SER A 132 9.91 12.09 13.15
CA SER A 132 10.68 13.19 12.58
C SER A 132 12.05 13.27 13.25
N PHE A 133 13.12 13.42 12.47
CA PHE A 133 14.45 13.61 13.02
C PHE A 133 14.56 14.94 13.76
N LYS A 134 14.93 14.87 15.04
CA LYS A 134 15.26 16.03 15.86
C LYS A 134 16.74 16.38 15.71
N ASP A 135 17.57 15.36 15.61
CA ASP A 135 19.00 15.40 15.33
C ASP A 135 19.46 14.07 14.70
N ALA A 136 20.76 13.91 14.48
CA ALA A 136 21.33 12.74 13.80
C ALA A 136 21.13 11.40 14.55
N LYS A 137 20.74 11.43 15.83
CA LYS A 137 20.60 10.25 16.70
C LYS A 137 19.27 10.20 17.44
N THR A 138 18.35 11.13 17.15
CA THR A 138 17.10 11.28 17.88
C THR A 138 15.93 11.46 16.92
N ILE A 139 14.89 10.66 17.09
CA ILE A 139 13.60 10.82 16.42
C ILE A 139 12.54 11.17 17.46
N GLU A 140 11.73 12.18 17.16
CA GLU A 140 10.53 12.56 17.90
C GLU A 140 9.29 12.08 17.13
N ILE A 141 8.30 11.55 17.85
CA ILE A 141 7.01 11.17 17.29
C ILE A 141 6.11 12.40 17.33
N THR A 142 5.80 12.95 16.16
CA THR A 142 5.08 14.23 16.02
C THR A 142 3.57 14.06 15.91
N GLU A 143 3.11 12.87 15.48
CA GLU A 143 1.69 12.53 15.30
C GLU A 143 1.43 11.08 15.67
N GLY A 144 0.16 10.70 15.82
CA GLY A 144 -0.28 9.32 16.11
C GLY A 144 -0.40 9.02 17.61
N ASP A 145 -0.60 7.73 17.94
CA ASP A 145 -0.88 7.29 19.32
C ASP A 145 0.31 7.52 20.26
N ASP A 146 1.51 7.45 19.72
CA ASP A 146 2.75 7.63 20.48
C ASP A 146 3.33 9.05 20.39
N LYS A 147 2.51 10.03 19.98
CA LYS A 147 2.92 11.44 19.88
C LYS A 147 3.58 11.95 21.16
N GLY A 148 4.69 12.66 20.99
CA GLY A 148 5.51 13.22 22.09
C GLY A 148 6.57 12.28 22.63
N LYS A 149 6.57 10.99 22.22
CA LYS A 149 7.70 10.10 22.53
C LYS A 149 8.94 10.51 21.76
N THR A 150 10.09 10.29 22.37
CA THR A 150 11.40 10.51 21.75
C THR A 150 12.22 9.23 21.88
N VAL A 151 12.82 8.79 20.78
CA VAL A 151 13.69 7.61 20.73
C VAL A 151 15.07 7.99 20.25
N THR A 152 16.09 7.38 20.85
CA THR A 152 17.48 7.50 20.41
C THR A 152 17.99 6.19 19.84
N PHE A 153 19.00 6.25 18.99
CA PHE A 153 19.48 5.07 18.28
C PHE A 153 20.97 5.18 17.90
N GLU A 154 21.61 4.04 17.72
CA GLU A 154 22.94 3.96 17.12
C GLU A 154 22.85 4.04 15.60
N ASN A 155 21.89 3.34 14.98
CA ASN A 155 21.68 3.31 13.54
C ASN A 155 20.20 3.48 13.19
N CYS A 156 19.91 4.13 12.07
CA CYS A 156 18.56 4.28 11.57
C CYS A 156 18.46 3.72 10.14
N ILE A 157 17.41 2.94 9.90
CA ILE A 157 17.03 2.48 8.56
C ILE A 157 15.82 3.29 8.12
N ILE A 158 15.98 4.09 7.05
CA ILE A 158 14.92 4.89 6.47
C ILE A 158 14.21 4.05 5.40
N ALA A 159 12.99 3.60 5.70
CA ALA A 159 12.18 2.74 4.84
C ALA A 159 10.75 3.31 4.68
N THR A 160 10.66 4.62 4.49
CA THR A 160 9.42 5.41 4.51
C THR A 160 8.51 5.20 3.30
N GLY A 161 8.96 4.42 2.29
CA GLY A 161 8.16 4.07 1.13
C GLY A 161 7.98 5.21 0.14
N SER A 162 6.81 5.27 -0.47
CA SER A 162 6.46 6.23 -1.51
C SER A 162 5.01 6.70 -1.34
N VAL A 163 4.68 7.79 -1.98
CA VAL A 163 3.32 8.34 -2.05
C VAL A 163 2.86 8.43 -3.49
N VAL A 164 1.55 8.54 -3.69
CA VAL A 164 0.95 8.78 -5.01
C VAL A 164 1.50 10.06 -5.60
N ARG A 165 1.90 10.00 -6.87
CA ARG A 165 2.25 11.19 -7.65
C ARG A 165 1.04 11.64 -8.44
N SER A 166 0.46 12.77 -8.07
CA SER A 166 -0.63 13.39 -8.83
C SER A 166 -0.12 14.04 -10.13
N LEU A 167 -1.01 14.17 -11.09
CA LEU A 167 -0.76 14.96 -12.29
C LEU A 167 -0.86 16.45 -11.95
N PRO A 168 -0.01 17.31 -12.55
CA PRO A 168 -0.13 18.75 -12.37
C PRO A 168 -1.54 19.25 -12.72
N GLY A 169 -2.15 20.02 -11.82
CA GLY A 169 -3.49 20.58 -12.00
C GLY A 169 -4.65 19.59 -11.78
N VAL A 170 -4.35 18.35 -11.38
CA VAL A 170 -5.39 17.35 -11.05
C VAL A 170 -5.37 17.10 -9.55
N GLU A 171 -6.47 17.45 -8.89
CA GLU A 171 -6.69 17.18 -7.48
C GLU A 171 -7.46 15.87 -7.29
N ILE A 172 -6.96 15.01 -6.38
CA ILE A 172 -7.65 13.79 -5.98
C ILE A 172 -8.84 14.17 -5.10
N GLY A 173 -10.04 13.70 -5.46
CA GLY A 173 -11.27 13.96 -4.75
C GLY A 173 -12.51 13.66 -5.59
N GLY A 174 -13.63 13.36 -4.94
CA GLY A 174 -14.88 13.02 -5.63
C GLY A 174 -14.74 11.80 -6.54
N ASN A 175 -14.85 12.03 -7.86
CA ASN A 175 -14.73 10.98 -8.88
C ASN A 175 -13.28 10.77 -9.37
N ILE A 176 -12.33 11.60 -8.92
CA ILE A 176 -10.90 11.46 -9.23
C ILE A 176 -10.24 10.78 -8.06
N VAL A 177 -9.79 9.55 -8.25
CA VAL A 177 -9.24 8.72 -7.19
C VAL A 177 -7.85 8.21 -7.56
N SER A 178 -7.01 8.01 -6.56
CA SER A 178 -5.77 7.26 -6.71
C SER A 178 -6.04 5.75 -6.59
N TYR A 179 -4.98 4.96 -6.74
CA TYR A 179 -5.07 3.52 -6.53
C TYR A 179 -5.44 3.17 -5.07
N GLU A 180 -5.04 4.01 -4.11
CA GLU A 180 -5.32 3.78 -2.69
C GLU A 180 -6.81 3.88 -2.39
N GLU A 181 -7.47 4.96 -2.86
CA GLU A 181 -8.90 5.10 -2.68
C GLU A 181 -9.67 4.04 -3.50
N GLN A 182 -9.21 3.75 -4.73
CA GLN A 182 -9.90 2.78 -5.58
C GLN A 182 -9.87 1.37 -5.01
N ILE A 183 -8.75 0.92 -4.45
CA ILE A 183 -8.63 -0.44 -3.91
C ILE A 183 -9.45 -0.64 -2.63
N LEU A 184 -9.85 0.44 -1.98
CA LEU A 184 -10.68 0.44 -0.78
C LEU A 184 -12.18 0.52 -1.09
N LYS A 185 -12.60 0.77 -2.35
CA LYS A 185 -14.01 0.80 -2.75
C LYS A 185 -14.54 -0.62 -2.91
N ASP A 186 -15.69 -0.88 -2.33
CA ASP A 186 -16.39 -2.17 -2.38
C ASP A 186 -17.42 -2.27 -3.51
N GLU A 187 -17.62 -1.18 -4.26
CA GLU A 187 -18.47 -1.13 -5.44
C GLU A 187 -17.66 -0.89 -6.71
N ALA A 188 -17.96 -1.63 -7.76
CA ALA A 188 -17.41 -1.40 -9.08
C ALA A 188 -18.17 -0.25 -9.78
N PRO A 189 -17.50 0.75 -10.38
CA PRO A 189 -18.17 1.79 -11.14
C PRO A 189 -18.72 1.24 -12.46
N LYS A 190 -19.65 1.96 -13.09
CA LYS A 190 -20.15 1.60 -14.44
C LYS A 190 -19.07 1.77 -15.51
N SER A 191 -18.24 2.79 -15.36
CA SER A 191 -17.12 3.08 -16.25
C SER A 191 -15.95 3.68 -15.49
N MET A 192 -14.73 3.49 -16.01
CA MET A 192 -13.50 4.02 -15.42
C MET A 192 -12.55 4.48 -16.51
N VAL A 193 -12.03 5.69 -16.37
CA VAL A 193 -10.86 6.15 -17.12
C VAL A 193 -9.62 6.01 -16.21
N ILE A 194 -8.64 5.26 -16.65
CA ILE A 194 -7.38 5.04 -15.94
C ILE A 194 -6.30 5.83 -16.65
N VAL A 195 -5.66 6.74 -15.93
CA VAL A 195 -4.55 7.54 -16.44
C VAL A 195 -3.24 6.87 -16.07
N GLY A 196 -2.54 6.38 -17.08
CA GLY A 196 -1.30 5.62 -16.97
C GLY A 196 -1.48 4.12 -17.22
N ALA A 197 -0.75 3.60 -18.21
CA ALA A 197 -0.71 2.17 -18.56
C ALA A 197 0.51 1.46 -17.94
N GLY A 198 0.96 1.88 -16.77
CA GLY A 198 1.92 1.16 -15.96
C GLY A 198 1.28 -0.06 -15.29
N ALA A 199 2.08 -0.85 -14.55
CA ALA A 199 1.63 -2.10 -13.92
C ALA A 199 0.33 -1.93 -13.10
N ILE A 200 0.25 -0.88 -12.28
CA ILE A 200 -0.92 -0.61 -11.43
C ILE A 200 -2.17 -0.37 -12.27
N GLY A 201 -2.09 0.53 -13.26
CA GLY A 201 -3.23 0.86 -14.12
C GLY A 201 -3.72 -0.35 -14.92
N MET A 202 -2.79 -1.16 -15.45
CA MET A 202 -3.13 -2.38 -16.18
C MET A 202 -3.80 -3.42 -15.27
N GLU A 203 -3.31 -3.64 -14.04
CA GLU A 203 -3.93 -4.56 -13.09
C GLU A 203 -5.36 -4.14 -12.70
N PHE A 204 -5.59 -2.85 -12.40
CA PHE A 204 -6.94 -2.34 -12.14
C PHE A 204 -7.86 -2.50 -13.35
N ALA A 205 -7.36 -2.21 -14.55
CA ALA A 205 -8.14 -2.38 -15.78
C ALA A 205 -8.58 -3.84 -15.98
N TYR A 206 -7.68 -4.80 -15.73
CA TYR A 206 -8.01 -6.22 -15.81
C TYR A 206 -9.10 -6.61 -14.80
N VAL A 207 -8.93 -6.19 -13.54
CA VAL A 207 -9.92 -6.48 -12.50
C VAL A 207 -11.27 -5.91 -12.88
N LEU A 208 -11.35 -4.62 -13.19
CA LEU A 208 -12.61 -3.92 -13.44
C LEU A 208 -13.32 -4.43 -14.70
N ALA A 209 -12.57 -4.66 -15.79
CA ALA A 209 -13.16 -5.16 -17.04
C ALA A 209 -13.80 -6.54 -16.87
N ASN A 210 -13.20 -7.44 -16.08
CA ASN A 210 -13.78 -8.76 -15.79
C ASN A 210 -15.00 -8.73 -14.86
N TYR A 211 -15.26 -7.57 -14.22
CA TYR A 211 -16.51 -7.28 -13.50
C TYR A 211 -17.48 -6.41 -14.28
N GLY A 212 -17.29 -6.27 -15.60
CA GLY A 212 -18.22 -5.60 -16.51
C GLY A 212 -18.14 -4.08 -16.55
N VAL A 213 -17.05 -3.49 -16.02
CA VAL A 213 -16.82 -2.03 -16.09
C VAL A 213 -16.33 -1.65 -17.49
N ASP A 214 -16.89 -0.57 -18.08
CA ASP A 214 -16.35 0.02 -19.32
C ASP A 214 -15.05 0.76 -19.01
N VAL A 215 -13.90 0.17 -19.37
CA VAL A 215 -12.57 0.68 -19.01
C VAL A 215 -11.90 1.32 -20.21
N THR A 216 -11.41 2.54 -20.01
CA THR A 216 -10.53 3.25 -20.95
C THR A 216 -9.21 3.56 -20.26
N ILE A 217 -8.09 3.15 -20.85
CA ILE A 217 -6.74 3.51 -20.38
C ILE A 217 -6.21 4.62 -21.28
N VAL A 218 -5.68 5.67 -20.65
CA VAL A 218 -5.05 6.81 -21.30
C VAL A 218 -3.58 6.82 -20.93
N GLU A 219 -2.67 6.69 -21.90
CA GLU A 219 -1.22 6.62 -21.68
C GLU A 219 -0.51 7.71 -22.47
N PHE A 220 0.44 8.37 -21.80
CA PHE A 220 1.29 9.41 -22.40
C PHE A 220 2.27 8.83 -23.43
N MET A 221 2.84 7.66 -23.11
CA MET A 221 3.82 6.99 -23.95
C MET A 221 3.16 6.31 -25.16
N ASP A 222 3.98 5.82 -26.08
CA ASP A 222 3.55 5.16 -27.33
C ASP A 222 2.99 3.74 -27.12
N ARG A 223 3.13 3.17 -25.92
CA ARG A 223 2.73 1.79 -25.61
C ARG A 223 2.34 1.60 -24.14
N VAL A 224 1.59 0.56 -23.87
CA VAL A 224 1.32 0.09 -22.50
C VAL A 224 2.60 -0.52 -21.90
N LEU A 225 2.71 -0.51 -20.57
CA LEU A 225 3.89 -1.02 -19.85
C LEU A 225 5.20 -0.50 -20.46
N PRO A 226 5.41 0.83 -20.54
CA PRO A 226 6.49 1.42 -21.34
C PRO A 226 7.90 1.02 -20.85
N ASN A 227 8.01 0.57 -19.60
CA ASN A 227 9.28 0.10 -19.00
C ASN A 227 9.61 -1.36 -19.33
N GLU A 228 8.66 -2.10 -19.91
CA GLU A 228 8.83 -3.50 -20.26
C GLU A 228 9.33 -3.65 -21.71
N ASP A 229 9.70 -4.89 -22.07
CA ASP A 229 10.07 -5.22 -23.44
C ASP A 229 8.92 -4.92 -24.42
N LYS A 230 9.27 -4.49 -25.63
CA LYS A 230 8.27 -4.09 -26.65
C LYS A 230 7.35 -5.22 -27.05
N ASP A 231 7.85 -6.45 -27.10
CA ASP A 231 7.03 -7.62 -27.45
C ASP A 231 6.05 -7.96 -26.33
N VAL A 232 6.45 -7.79 -25.06
CA VAL A 232 5.56 -7.90 -23.90
C VAL A 232 4.47 -6.86 -23.98
N SER A 233 4.82 -5.58 -24.19
CA SER A 233 3.86 -4.48 -24.34
C SER A 233 2.83 -4.74 -25.44
N LYS A 234 3.30 -5.24 -26.59
CA LYS A 234 2.46 -5.57 -27.76
C LYS A 234 1.46 -6.68 -27.46
N GLU A 235 1.93 -7.78 -26.84
CA GLU A 235 1.06 -8.91 -26.51
C GLU A 235 0.04 -8.53 -25.43
N ILE A 236 0.44 -7.81 -24.39
CA ILE A 236 -0.48 -7.31 -23.36
C ILE A 236 -1.54 -6.39 -23.97
N ALA A 237 -1.16 -5.42 -24.80
CA ALA A 237 -2.10 -4.55 -25.49
C ALA A 237 -3.14 -5.33 -26.31
N LYS A 238 -2.71 -6.39 -27.00
CA LYS A 238 -3.59 -7.26 -27.77
C LYS A 238 -4.60 -7.99 -26.88
N GLN A 239 -4.16 -8.52 -25.71
CA GLN A 239 -5.06 -9.23 -24.79
C GLN A 239 -6.07 -8.28 -24.16
N TYR A 240 -5.67 -7.06 -23.77
CA TYR A 240 -6.57 -6.07 -23.20
C TYR A 240 -7.62 -5.57 -24.22
N LYS A 241 -7.23 -5.41 -25.49
CA LYS A 241 -8.21 -5.13 -26.56
C LYS A 241 -9.24 -6.24 -26.73
N LYS A 242 -8.82 -7.52 -26.63
CA LYS A 242 -9.75 -8.65 -26.65
C LYS A 242 -10.70 -8.66 -25.46
N LEU A 243 -10.21 -8.20 -24.28
CA LEU A 243 -11.02 -8.03 -23.08
C LEU A 243 -12.01 -6.85 -23.16
N GLY A 244 -11.96 -6.05 -24.24
CA GLY A 244 -12.84 -4.89 -24.44
C GLY A 244 -12.31 -3.58 -23.84
N VAL A 245 -11.10 -3.57 -23.28
CA VAL A 245 -10.48 -2.35 -22.75
C VAL A 245 -10.04 -1.44 -23.89
N LYS A 246 -10.43 -0.17 -23.83
CA LYS A 246 -10.00 0.86 -24.77
C LYS A 246 -8.62 1.38 -24.36
N LEU A 247 -7.65 1.35 -25.27
CA LEU A 247 -6.28 1.80 -25.05
C LEU A 247 -6.00 3.03 -25.92
N LEU A 248 -5.75 4.17 -25.29
CA LEU A 248 -5.40 5.44 -25.92
C LEU A 248 -3.95 5.79 -25.54
N THR A 249 -3.01 5.41 -26.40
CA THR A 249 -1.59 5.77 -26.24
C THR A 249 -1.30 7.11 -26.92
N LEU A 250 -0.16 7.77 -26.57
CA LEU A 250 0.19 9.11 -27.04
C LEU A 250 -0.89 10.15 -26.69
N SER A 251 -1.49 10.03 -25.55
CA SER A 251 -2.78 10.64 -25.21
C SER A 251 -2.74 12.16 -25.00
N LEU A 252 -1.58 12.79 -24.89
CA LEU A 252 -1.48 14.26 -24.87
C LEU A 252 -2.08 14.91 -26.14
N ILE A 253 -2.20 14.15 -27.23
CA ILE A 253 -2.85 14.59 -28.45
C ILE A 253 -4.38 14.65 -28.27
N HIS A 254 -4.92 13.93 -27.28
CA HIS A 254 -6.37 13.79 -27.03
C HIS A 254 -6.88 14.70 -25.90
N ILE A 255 -5.98 15.33 -25.17
CA ILE A 255 -6.27 16.29 -24.11
C ILE A 255 -6.11 17.71 -24.63
#